data_686d0cc57fc5389b336d033bf9fc7fec
#
_entry.id   686d0cc57fc5389b336d033bf9fc7fec
#
_cell.length_a   1.000
_cell.length_b   1.000
_cell.length_c   1.000
_cell.angle_alpha   90.00
_cell.angle_beta   90.00
_cell.angle_gamma   90.00
#
_symmetry.space_group_name_H-M   'P 1'
#
loop_
_entity.id
_entity.type
_entity.pdbx_description
1 polymer ?
#
loop_
_entity_poly.entity_id
_entity_poly.type
_entity_poly.pdbx_seq_one_letter_code
_entity_poly.pdbx_strand_id
1 'polypeptide(L)'
;STTLAAMIDSRNEAVSGHILTLEEPIEFLFRNKKSVVNQREIGTDAATLQVALKNALRQAPDVILIGEIRDRETMSAALSYAQSGHLVLATMHASNSYQALTRILSFYPVEVRPSLLGDLASGLRAVISQRLLRTVNGARVPAVEVLLNTKLVAELMEQGNFSAVRDAMV
;
A
#
# COMPACT_ATOMS: atom_id res chain seq x y z
N SER A 1 -0.56 -4.94 -9.61
CA SER A 1 -0.17 -6.26 -9.05
C SER A 1 1.26 -6.65 -9.38
N THR A 2 1.72 -6.62 -10.65
CA THR A 2 3.08 -7.08 -11.05
C THR A 2 4.21 -6.40 -10.25
N THR A 3 4.14 -5.09 -10.04
CA THR A 3 5.15 -4.35 -9.25
C THR A 3 5.17 -4.78 -7.81
N LEU A 4 4.00 -4.95 -7.17
CA LEU A 4 3.92 -5.47 -5.81
C LEU A 4 4.45 -6.90 -5.71
N ALA A 5 4.14 -7.75 -6.69
CA ALA A 5 4.68 -9.10 -6.73
C ALA A 5 6.22 -9.09 -6.80
N ALA A 6 6.81 -8.21 -7.62
CA ALA A 6 8.27 -8.06 -7.69
C ALA A 6 8.86 -7.54 -6.35
N MET A 7 8.20 -6.61 -5.67
CA MET A 7 8.63 -6.11 -4.36
C MET A 7 8.59 -7.22 -3.30
N ILE A 8 7.50 -8.01 -3.26
CA ILE A 8 7.37 -9.16 -2.35
C ILE A 8 8.45 -10.20 -2.63
N ASP A 9 8.69 -10.53 -3.90
CA ASP A 9 9.69 -11.53 -4.26
C ASP A 9 11.11 -11.06 -3.91
N SER A 10 11.43 -9.79 -4.18
CA SER A 10 12.69 -9.17 -3.76
C SER A 10 12.89 -9.22 -2.24
N ARG A 11 11.84 -8.91 -1.45
CA ARG A 11 11.87 -8.99 0.00
C ARG A 11 12.06 -10.43 0.49
N ASN A 12 11.36 -11.38 -0.14
CA ASN A 12 11.43 -12.81 0.13
C ASN A 12 12.83 -13.40 -0.11
N GLU A 13 13.55 -12.89 -1.11
CA GLU A 13 14.94 -13.28 -1.40
C GLU A 13 15.95 -12.64 -0.44
N ALA A 14 15.71 -11.40 -0.02
CA ALA A 14 16.70 -10.62 0.70
C ALA A 14 16.69 -10.86 2.21
N VAL A 15 15.52 -11.02 2.83
CA VAL A 15 15.35 -10.95 4.29
C VAL A 15 14.50 -12.10 4.79
N SER A 16 14.95 -12.73 5.88
CA SER A 16 14.17 -13.74 6.61
C SER A 16 13.01 -13.08 7.34
N GLY A 17 11.87 -13.74 7.39
CA GLY A 17 10.68 -13.26 8.08
C GLY A 17 9.40 -13.92 7.57
N HIS A 18 8.26 -13.35 7.94
CA HIS A 18 6.95 -13.81 7.56
C HIS A 18 6.23 -12.76 6.72
N ILE A 19 5.83 -13.12 5.52
CA ILE A 19 5.06 -12.29 4.58
C ILE A 19 3.65 -12.87 4.48
N LEU A 20 2.66 -12.08 4.82
CA LEU A 20 1.25 -12.44 4.66
C LEU A 20 0.65 -11.62 3.52
N THR A 21 -0.01 -12.27 2.56
CA THR A 21 -0.75 -11.58 1.51
C THR A 21 -2.26 -11.87 1.62
N LEU A 22 -3.06 -10.84 1.39
CA LEU A 22 -4.52 -10.87 1.38
C LEU A 22 -4.97 -10.39 0.00
N GLU A 23 -5.38 -11.30 -0.87
CA GLU A 23 -5.59 -11.03 -2.30
C GLU A 23 -6.98 -11.47 -2.77
N GLU A 24 -7.48 -10.83 -3.83
CA GLU A 24 -8.81 -11.14 -4.42
C GLU A 24 -8.75 -10.92 -5.96
N PRO A 25 -8.39 -11.95 -6.75
CA PRO A 25 -7.80 -13.25 -6.39
C PRO A 25 -6.26 -13.18 -6.24
N ILE A 26 -5.64 -14.32 -5.90
CA ILE A 26 -4.19 -14.49 -5.98
C ILE A 26 -3.78 -14.53 -7.46
N GLU A 27 -2.94 -13.57 -7.88
CA GLU A 27 -2.45 -13.50 -9.28
C GLU A 27 -1.09 -14.18 -9.48
N PHE A 28 -0.23 -14.16 -8.46
CA PHE A 28 1.12 -14.73 -8.50
C PHE A 28 1.35 -15.64 -7.30
N LEU A 29 1.84 -16.85 -7.53
CA LEU A 29 2.21 -17.77 -6.46
C LEU A 29 3.68 -17.57 -6.08
N PHE A 30 3.94 -17.37 -4.80
CA PHE A 30 5.28 -17.24 -4.26
C PHE A 30 5.76 -18.56 -3.65
N ARG A 31 7.02 -18.89 -3.90
CA ARG A 31 7.71 -19.94 -3.17
C ARG A 31 8.39 -19.33 -1.95
N ASN A 32 8.44 -20.09 -0.85
CA ASN A 32 9.26 -19.69 0.30
C ASN A 32 10.73 -19.66 -0.12
N LYS A 33 11.42 -18.57 0.20
CA LYS A 33 12.85 -18.39 -0.01
C LYS A 33 13.51 -18.14 1.36
N LYS A 34 13.98 -16.91 1.63
CA LYS A 34 14.40 -16.55 2.99
C LYS A 34 13.22 -16.28 3.92
N SER A 35 12.13 -15.75 3.37
CA SER A 35 10.88 -15.57 4.12
C SER A 35 9.93 -16.74 3.92
N VAL A 36 9.04 -16.95 4.89
CA VAL A 36 7.82 -17.74 4.72
C VAL A 36 6.76 -16.84 4.15
N VAL A 37 6.14 -17.24 3.03
CA VAL A 37 5.06 -16.49 2.37
C VAL A 37 3.75 -17.25 2.51
N ASN A 38 2.81 -16.69 3.25
CA ASN A 38 1.45 -17.19 3.38
C ASN A 38 0.51 -16.30 2.56
N GLN A 39 -0.10 -16.88 1.53
CA GLN A 39 -1.07 -16.20 0.69
C GLN A 39 -2.48 -16.61 1.09
N ARG A 40 -3.38 -15.66 1.24
CA ARG A 40 -4.79 -15.86 1.55
C ARG A 40 -5.63 -15.25 0.44
N GLU A 41 -6.43 -16.09 -0.20
CA GLU A 41 -7.41 -15.65 -1.17
C GLU A 41 -8.74 -15.35 -0.49
N ILE A 42 -9.24 -14.13 -0.70
CA ILE A 42 -10.53 -13.73 -0.16
C ILE A 42 -11.66 -14.46 -0.94
N GLY A 43 -12.64 -14.96 -0.22
CA GLY A 43 -13.67 -15.82 -0.77
C GLY A 43 -13.36 -17.32 -0.76
N THR A 44 -12.07 -17.68 -0.62
CA THR A 44 -11.60 -19.07 -0.56
C THR A 44 -11.05 -19.39 0.82
N ASP A 45 -9.97 -18.69 1.25
CA ASP A 45 -9.26 -18.93 2.52
C ASP A 45 -9.82 -18.08 3.66
N ALA A 46 -10.49 -16.99 3.36
CA ALA A 46 -11.19 -16.14 4.31
C ALA A 46 -12.49 -15.63 3.67
N ALA A 47 -13.57 -15.61 4.44
CA ALA A 47 -14.89 -15.22 3.92
C ALA A 47 -14.92 -13.77 3.41
N THR A 48 -14.21 -12.85 4.09
CA THR A 48 -14.11 -11.44 3.71
C THR A 48 -12.71 -10.90 4.03
N LEU A 49 -12.34 -9.79 3.37
CA LEU A 49 -11.09 -9.09 3.65
C LEU A 49 -11.03 -8.61 5.12
N GLN A 50 -12.15 -8.16 5.69
CA GLN A 50 -12.24 -7.70 7.08
C GLN A 50 -11.92 -8.83 8.07
N VAL A 51 -12.43 -10.04 7.81
CA VAL A 51 -12.11 -11.23 8.62
C VAL A 51 -10.64 -11.59 8.49
N ALA A 52 -10.09 -11.55 7.28
CA ALA A 52 -8.68 -11.81 7.03
C ALA A 52 -7.78 -10.79 7.77
N LEU A 53 -8.09 -9.49 7.68
CA LEU A 53 -7.40 -8.41 8.38
C LEU A 53 -7.41 -8.60 9.90
N LYS A 54 -8.57 -8.86 10.52
CA LYS A 54 -8.67 -9.11 11.97
C LYS A 54 -7.77 -10.25 12.45
N ASN A 55 -7.56 -11.25 11.61
CA ASN A 55 -6.73 -12.41 11.94
C ASN A 55 -5.26 -12.26 11.52
N ALA A 56 -4.92 -11.24 10.72
CA ALA A 56 -3.57 -11.03 10.20
C ALA A 56 -2.53 -10.90 11.32
N LEU A 57 -2.79 -10.06 12.31
CA LEU A 57 -1.86 -9.81 13.43
C LEU A 57 -1.58 -11.07 14.28
N ARG A 58 -2.55 -11.98 14.37
CA ARG A 58 -2.37 -13.24 15.12
C ARG A 58 -1.35 -14.19 14.49
N GLN A 59 -0.99 -13.94 13.24
CA GLN A 59 0.00 -14.72 12.50
C GLN A 59 1.40 -14.12 12.61
N ALA A 60 1.57 -13.00 13.35
CA ALA A 60 2.82 -12.29 13.56
C ALA A 60 3.61 -12.05 12.25
N PRO A 61 3.02 -11.45 11.21
CA PRO A 61 3.74 -11.17 9.98
C PRO A 61 4.67 -9.97 10.14
N ASP A 62 5.80 -9.97 9.45
CA ASP A 62 6.66 -8.78 9.32
C ASP A 62 6.18 -7.88 8.19
N VAL A 63 5.60 -8.49 7.16
CA VAL A 63 5.06 -7.80 5.98
C VAL A 63 3.63 -8.23 5.73
N ILE A 64 2.73 -7.28 5.50
CA ILE A 64 1.34 -7.53 5.12
C ILE A 64 1.10 -6.89 3.76
N LEU A 65 0.71 -7.69 2.77
CA LEU A 65 0.20 -7.18 1.49
C LEU A 65 -1.32 -7.22 1.51
N ILE A 66 -1.93 -6.07 1.24
CA ILE A 66 -3.37 -5.92 1.01
C ILE A 66 -3.58 -5.70 -0.48
N GLY A 67 -4.25 -6.63 -1.16
CA GLY A 67 -4.40 -6.61 -2.62
C GLY A 67 -4.91 -5.27 -3.11
N GLU A 68 -5.97 -4.72 -2.51
CA GLU A 68 -6.48 -3.39 -2.84
C GLU A 68 -7.19 -2.74 -1.65
N ILE A 69 -6.97 -1.41 -1.49
CA ILE A 69 -7.72 -0.56 -0.55
C ILE A 69 -8.85 0.13 -1.32
N ARG A 70 -10.09 -0.21 -0.98
CA ARG A 70 -11.31 0.32 -1.62
C ARG A 70 -12.17 1.16 -0.67
N ASP A 71 -11.97 1.07 0.63
CA ASP A 71 -12.83 1.64 1.65
C ASP A 71 -12.07 2.10 2.89
N ARG A 72 -12.82 2.78 3.77
CA ARG A 72 -12.30 3.31 5.04
C ARG A 72 -11.82 2.21 5.98
N GLU A 73 -12.54 1.10 6.08
CA GLU A 73 -12.22 0.03 7.05
C GLU A 73 -10.86 -0.60 6.70
N THR A 74 -10.66 -0.94 5.43
CA THR A 74 -9.39 -1.47 4.93
C THR A 74 -8.24 -0.46 5.10
N MET A 75 -8.48 0.83 4.80
CA MET A 75 -7.47 1.87 4.97
C MET A 75 -7.08 2.06 6.45
N SER A 76 -8.06 2.08 7.35
CA SER A 76 -7.82 2.21 8.79
C SER A 76 -7.02 1.03 9.33
N ALA A 77 -7.31 -0.20 8.89
CA ALA A 77 -6.53 -1.38 9.26
C ALA A 77 -5.09 -1.30 8.74
N ALA A 78 -4.89 -0.89 7.48
CA ALA A 78 -3.56 -0.72 6.89
C ALA A 78 -2.71 0.28 7.68
N LEU A 79 -3.27 1.44 8.05
CA LEU A 79 -2.60 2.45 8.87
C LEU A 79 -2.28 1.93 10.27
N SER A 80 -3.23 1.27 10.94
CA SER A 80 -3.02 0.68 12.27
C SER A 80 -1.88 -0.33 12.27
N TYR A 81 -1.79 -1.18 11.23
CA TYR A 81 -0.69 -2.15 11.11
C TYR A 81 0.64 -1.46 10.86
N ALA A 82 0.69 -0.45 9.98
CA ALA A 82 1.90 0.31 9.73
C ALA A 82 2.41 1.02 11.00
N GLN A 83 1.51 1.61 11.79
CA GLN A 83 1.83 2.25 13.06
C GLN A 83 2.28 1.26 14.14
N SER A 84 1.82 0.01 14.09
CA SER A 84 2.26 -1.04 15.01
C SER A 84 3.55 -1.76 14.57
N GLY A 85 4.25 -1.25 13.57
CA GLY A 85 5.58 -1.69 13.18
C GLY A 85 5.66 -2.67 12.01
N HIS A 86 4.51 -3.02 11.39
CA HIS A 86 4.50 -3.89 10.22
C HIS A 86 4.78 -3.10 8.94
N LEU A 87 5.48 -3.70 7.99
CA LEU A 87 5.54 -3.17 6.63
C LEU A 87 4.25 -3.52 5.90
N VAL A 88 3.43 -2.52 5.60
CA VAL A 88 2.19 -2.70 4.85
C VAL A 88 2.38 -2.26 3.41
N LEU A 89 2.06 -3.14 2.49
CA LEU A 89 2.03 -2.89 1.05
C LEU A 89 0.59 -3.02 0.57
N ALA A 90 0.12 -2.07 -0.24
CA ALA A 90 -1.23 -2.12 -0.78
C ALA A 90 -1.32 -1.47 -2.15
N THR A 91 -2.35 -1.83 -2.92
CA THR A 91 -2.68 -1.09 -4.15
C THR A 91 -3.89 -0.19 -3.94
N MET A 92 -3.97 0.82 -4.79
CA MET A 92 -5.12 1.71 -4.90
C MET A 92 -5.26 2.21 -6.34
N HIS A 93 -6.47 2.38 -6.82
CA HIS A 93 -6.72 2.98 -8.13
C HIS A 93 -6.61 4.50 -8.04
N ALA A 94 -5.44 5.03 -8.41
CA ALA A 94 -5.18 6.46 -8.54
C ALA A 94 -4.20 6.71 -9.69
N SER A 95 -4.27 7.87 -10.32
CA SER A 95 -3.45 8.18 -11.49
C SER A 95 -2.07 8.76 -11.13
N ASN A 96 -1.91 9.30 -9.91
CA ASN A 96 -0.68 9.86 -9.37
C ASN A 96 -0.76 9.94 -7.84
N SER A 97 0.34 10.29 -7.18
CA SER A 97 0.44 10.37 -5.72
C SER A 97 -0.54 11.36 -5.11
N TYR A 98 -0.73 12.52 -5.73
CA TYR A 98 -1.70 13.52 -5.28
C TYR A 98 -3.13 12.96 -5.26
N GLN A 99 -3.53 12.28 -6.33
CA GLN A 99 -4.86 11.66 -6.41
C GLN A 99 -5.00 10.50 -5.42
N ALA A 100 -3.93 9.74 -5.16
CA ALA A 100 -3.94 8.70 -4.15
C ALA A 100 -4.24 9.28 -2.76
N LEU A 101 -3.54 10.34 -2.36
CA LEU A 101 -3.77 11.03 -1.08
C LEU A 101 -5.18 11.62 -1.00
N THR A 102 -5.66 12.28 -2.06
CA THR A 102 -7.02 12.82 -2.12
C THR A 102 -8.07 11.71 -2.01
N ARG A 103 -7.84 10.56 -2.68
CA ARG A 103 -8.75 9.41 -2.61
C ARG A 103 -8.79 8.81 -1.21
N ILE A 104 -7.67 8.71 -0.52
CA ILE A 104 -7.63 8.28 0.89
C ILE A 104 -8.52 9.18 1.73
N LEU A 105 -8.39 10.50 1.60
CA LEU A 105 -9.24 11.44 2.33
C LEU A 105 -10.73 11.27 2.02
N SER A 106 -11.07 10.89 0.79
CA SER A 106 -12.47 10.71 0.39
C SER A 106 -13.18 9.55 1.09
N PHE A 107 -12.44 8.59 1.64
CA PHE A 107 -13.01 7.50 2.43
C PHE A 107 -13.48 7.95 3.82
N TYR A 108 -13.06 9.14 4.27
CA TYR A 108 -13.30 9.60 5.63
C TYR A 108 -14.16 10.87 5.67
N PRO A 109 -15.09 10.97 6.66
CA PRO A 109 -15.81 12.21 6.94
C PRO A 109 -14.83 13.36 7.23
N VAL A 110 -15.27 14.59 6.94
CA VAL A 110 -14.41 15.77 7.06
C VAL A 110 -13.88 15.96 8.49
N GLU A 111 -14.69 15.62 9.49
CA GLU A 111 -14.40 15.80 10.90
C GLU A 111 -13.20 14.98 11.39
N VAL A 112 -12.94 13.82 10.78
CA VAL A 112 -11.84 12.94 11.19
C VAL A 112 -10.60 13.09 10.32
N ARG A 113 -10.66 13.86 9.25
CA ARG A 113 -9.51 14.05 8.33
C ARG A 113 -8.28 14.66 8.98
N PRO A 114 -8.36 15.59 9.95
CA PRO A 114 -7.16 16.10 10.62
C PRO A 114 -6.35 14.98 11.32
N SER A 115 -7.04 14.06 12.03
CA SER A 115 -6.38 12.90 12.65
C SER A 115 -5.78 11.97 11.61
N LEU A 116 -6.51 11.69 10.52
CA LEU A 116 -6.04 10.86 9.41
C LEU A 116 -4.77 11.43 8.76
N LEU A 117 -4.67 12.75 8.59
CA LEU A 117 -3.49 13.39 8.03
C LEU A 117 -2.25 13.17 8.90
N GLY A 118 -2.38 13.25 10.22
CA GLY A 118 -1.31 12.91 11.16
C GLY A 118 -0.92 11.44 11.07
N ASP A 119 -1.90 10.53 10.96
CA ASP A 119 -1.65 9.09 10.80
C ASP A 119 -0.92 8.79 9.49
N LEU A 120 -1.30 9.45 8.38
CA LEU A 120 -0.62 9.33 7.10
C LEU A 120 0.80 9.88 7.16
N ALA A 121 0.99 11.07 7.73
CA ALA A 121 2.30 11.71 7.86
C ALA A 121 3.29 10.83 8.64
N SER A 122 2.82 10.12 9.66
CA SER A 122 3.66 9.23 10.48
C SER A 122 3.83 7.83 9.89
N GLY A 123 2.79 7.27 9.28
CA GLY A 123 2.74 5.86 8.87
C GLY A 123 3.14 5.61 7.41
N LEU A 124 2.85 6.54 6.51
CA LEU A 124 3.18 6.40 5.09
C LEU A 124 4.70 6.40 4.88
N ARG A 125 5.20 5.54 4.00
CA ARG A 125 6.62 5.50 3.60
C ARG A 125 6.82 6.02 2.19
N ALA A 126 6.02 5.55 1.27
CA ALA A 126 6.09 5.96 -0.13
C ALA A 126 4.75 5.73 -0.84
N VAL A 127 4.53 6.48 -1.92
CA VAL A 127 3.50 6.19 -2.93
C VAL A 127 4.20 6.02 -4.26
N ILE A 128 3.98 4.87 -4.91
CA ILE A 128 4.52 4.56 -6.22
C ILE A 128 3.36 4.52 -7.20
N SER A 129 3.30 5.51 -8.07
CA SER A 129 2.27 5.62 -9.10
C SER A 129 2.80 5.17 -10.45
N GLN A 130 2.01 4.42 -11.20
CA GLN A 130 2.41 3.87 -12.49
C GLN A 130 1.35 4.13 -13.55
N ARG A 131 1.82 4.47 -14.77
CA ARG A 131 1.01 4.51 -15.99
C ARG A 131 1.72 3.76 -17.09
N LEU A 132 0.98 3.00 -17.89
CA LEU A 132 1.52 2.35 -19.07
C LEU A 132 1.43 3.30 -20.26
N LEU A 133 2.57 3.67 -20.80
CA LEU A 133 2.70 4.49 -22.00
C LEU A 133 3.03 3.60 -23.20
N ARG A 134 2.58 4.02 -24.39
CA ARG A 134 2.97 3.39 -25.64
C ARG A 134 4.33 3.94 -26.08
N THR A 135 5.23 3.05 -26.44
CA THR A 135 6.49 3.41 -27.09
C THR A 135 6.26 3.68 -28.58
N VAL A 136 7.25 4.31 -29.23
CA VAL A 136 7.26 4.52 -30.70
C VAL A 136 7.09 3.20 -31.47
N ASN A 137 7.59 2.09 -30.92
CA ASN A 137 7.52 0.75 -31.53
C ASN A 137 6.23 -0.02 -31.15
N GLY A 138 5.24 0.64 -30.55
CA GLY A 138 3.95 0.04 -30.18
C GLY A 138 3.95 -0.81 -28.91
N ALA A 139 5.10 -1.03 -28.27
CA ALA A 139 5.19 -1.70 -26.98
C ALA A 139 4.63 -0.82 -25.84
N ARG A 140 4.47 -1.38 -24.64
CA ARG A 140 4.07 -0.62 -23.45
C ARG A 140 5.21 -0.60 -22.44
N VAL A 141 5.47 0.59 -21.85
CA VAL A 141 6.45 0.78 -20.80
C VAL A 141 5.79 1.51 -19.61
N PRO A 142 6.18 1.21 -18.38
CA PRO A 142 5.68 1.95 -17.23
C PRO A 142 6.38 3.31 -17.14
N ALA A 143 5.59 4.38 -17.03
CA ALA A 143 6.04 5.65 -16.47
C ALA A 143 5.75 5.59 -14.97
N VAL A 144 6.76 5.86 -14.15
CA VAL A 144 6.68 5.70 -12.70
C VAL A 144 6.93 7.05 -12.03
N GLU A 145 6.09 7.37 -11.06
CA GLU A 145 6.24 8.48 -10.13
C GLU A 145 6.43 7.91 -8.73
N VAL A 146 7.40 8.41 -7.98
CA VAL A 146 7.69 7.97 -6.62
C VAL A 146 7.62 9.16 -5.67
N LEU A 147 6.67 9.16 -4.75
CA LEU A 147 6.62 10.05 -3.60
C LEU A 147 7.24 9.34 -2.40
N LEU A 148 8.34 9.88 -1.87
CA LEU A 148 8.91 9.44 -0.59
C LEU A 148 8.41 10.36 0.52
N ASN A 149 8.03 9.76 1.65
CA ASN A 149 7.60 10.52 2.83
C ASN A 149 8.81 11.09 3.57
N THR A 150 9.40 12.16 3.00
CA THR A 150 10.43 12.95 3.67
C THR A 150 9.80 13.79 4.78
N LYS A 151 10.63 14.40 5.65
CA LYS A 151 10.14 15.29 6.71
C LYS A 151 9.28 16.43 6.15
N LEU A 152 9.71 17.05 5.06
CA LEU A 152 8.95 18.12 4.40
C LEU A 152 7.60 17.59 3.89
N VAL A 153 7.58 16.43 3.25
CA VAL A 153 6.34 15.83 2.74
C VAL A 153 5.39 15.49 3.89
N ALA A 154 5.90 14.97 5.01
CA ALA A 154 5.09 14.69 6.19
C ALA A 154 4.45 15.97 6.76
N GLU A 155 5.21 17.04 6.93
CA GLU A 155 4.71 18.34 7.39
C GLU A 155 3.62 18.91 6.46
N LEU A 156 3.84 18.82 5.14
CA LEU A 156 2.85 19.27 4.15
C LEU A 156 1.58 18.39 4.16
N MET A 157 1.71 17.08 4.39
CA MET A 157 0.57 16.19 4.54
C MET A 157 -0.24 16.53 5.80
N GLU A 158 0.40 16.76 6.94
CA GLU A 158 -0.29 17.16 8.18
C GLU A 158 -1.11 18.45 7.99
N GLN A 159 -0.60 19.38 7.20
CA GLN A 159 -1.29 20.61 6.83
C GLN A 159 -2.41 20.42 5.80
N GLY A 160 -2.54 19.22 5.21
CA GLY A 160 -3.46 18.96 4.10
C GLY A 160 -3.08 19.70 2.78
N ASN A 161 -1.84 20.19 2.69
CA ASN A 161 -1.35 20.94 1.53
C ASN A 161 -0.79 20.00 0.44
N PHE A 162 -1.65 19.22 -0.18
CA PHE A 162 -1.24 18.23 -1.18
C PHE A 162 -0.72 18.84 -2.50
N SER A 163 -1.07 20.09 -2.82
CA SER A 163 -0.48 20.77 -3.97
C SER A 163 1.02 20.98 -3.75
N ALA A 164 1.41 21.45 -2.57
CA ALA A 164 2.82 21.61 -2.21
C ALA A 164 3.56 20.27 -2.09
N VAL A 165 2.89 19.20 -1.67
CA VAL A 165 3.47 17.83 -1.70
C VAL A 165 3.91 17.47 -3.12
N ARG A 166 3.08 17.74 -4.13
CA ARG A 166 3.44 17.49 -5.52
C ARG A 166 4.68 18.29 -5.94
N ASP A 167 4.74 19.56 -5.54
CA ASP A 167 5.87 20.44 -5.90
C ASP A 167 7.17 20.06 -5.18
N ALA A 168 7.06 19.37 -4.04
CA ALA A 168 8.19 18.84 -3.26
C ALA A 168 8.76 17.51 -3.79
N MET A 169 8.19 16.94 -4.85
CA MET A 169 8.61 15.66 -5.46
C MET A 169 9.70 15.83 -6.54
N VAL A 170 10.32 16.98 -6.65
CA VAL A 170 11.35 17.30 -7.66
C VAL A 170 12.73 16.78 -7.24
#